data_5fa4a79e1bbeab3ac26a12df91138af5
#
_entry.id   5fa4a79e1bbeab3ac26a12df91138af5
#
_cell.length_a   1.000
_cell.length_b   1.000
_cell.length_c   1.000
_cell.angle_alpha   90.00
_cell.angle_beta   90.00
_cell.angle_gamma   90.00
#
_symmetry.space_group_name_H-M   'P 1'
#
loop_
_entity.id
_entity.type
_entity.pdbx_description
1 polymer ?
#
loop_
_entity_poly.entity_id
_entity_poly.type
_entity_poly.pdbx_seq_one_letter_code
_entity_poly.pdbx_strand_id
1 'polypeptide(L)'
;MNLRLLAFVLGEIAVIIGALMSIPLFMAIGYGEDTTILAFGIAIGVCLLMGMIGIIVRPPKAKRDMRSTSGFAMCALFWIFIALVSAIPFRVSGYIPNYIDALFETISGYTTTGSSILTNVEALPKSLLFWRSLTQFIGCLLYTSDAA
;
A
#
# COMPACT_ATOMS: atom_id res chain seq x y z
N MET A 1 14.24 17.29 9.58
CA MET A 1 13.30 16.17 9.44
C MET A 1 13.76 15.05 10.37
N ASN A 2 12.92 14.54 11.25
CA ASN A 2 13.30 13.52 12.22
C ASN A 2 13.16 12.14 11.54
N LEU A 3 14.24 11.60 10.96
CA LEU A 3 14.26 10.32 10.26
C LEU A 3 13.64 9.17 11.07
N ARG A 4 13.81 9.20 12.40
CA ARG A 4 13.21 8.18 13.30
C ARG A 4 11.69 8.29 13.36
N LEU A 5 11.15 9.53 13.36
CA LEU A 5 9.72 9.74 13.34
C LEU A 5 9.12 9.32 12.00
N LEU A 6 9.79 9.64 10.90
CA LEU A 6 9.41 9.21 9.56
C LEU A 6 9.36 7.67 9.46
N ALA A 7 10.42 6.99 9.87
CA ALA A 7 10.47 5.51 9.84
C ALA A 7 9.38 4.88 10.72
N PHE A 8 9.09 5.45 11.87
CA PHE A 8 8.03 4.98 12.75
C PHE A 8 6.65 5.12 12.11
N VAL A 9 6.33 6.30 11.55
CA VAL A 9 5.03 6.55 10.89
C VAL A 9 4.86 5.67 9.65
N LEU A 10 5.89 5.55 8.80
CA LEU A 10 5.85 4.66 7.63
C LEU A 10 5.68 3.20 8.05
N GLY A 11 6.29 2.78 9.16
CA GLY A 11 6.12 1.45 9.73
C GLY A 11 4.69 1.17 10.20
N GLU A 12 4.06 2.11 10.91
CA GLU A 12 2.65 1.99 11.32
C GLU A 12 1.72 1.85 10.09
N ILE A 13 1.96 2.66 9.09
CA ILE A 13 1.19 2.64 7.84
C ILE A 13 1.39 1.31 7.10
N ALA A 14 2.62 0.81 7.04
CA ALA A 14 2.90 -0.50 6.44
C ALA A 14 2.09 -1.62 7.12
N VAL A 15 1.98 -1.61 8.44
CA VAL A 15 1.16 -2.59 9.18
C VAL A 15 -0.32 -2.48 8.80
N ILE A 16 -0.86 -1.26 8.69
CA ILE A 16 -2.26 -1.04 8.28
C ILE A 16 -2.49 -1.58 6.87
N ILE A 17 -1.60 -1.27 5.92
CA ILE A 17 -1.70 -1.78 4.55
C ILE A 17 -1.58 -3.29 4.51
N GLY A 18 -0.66 -3.89 5.28
CA GLY A 18 -0.53 -5.33 5.41
C GLY A 18 -1.79 -5.99 5.98
N ALA A 19 -2.43 -5.37 6.95
CA ALA A 19 -3.71 -5.83 7.49
C ALA A 19 -4.83 -5.77 6.44
N LEU A 20 -4.90 -4.70 5.64
CA LEU A 20 -5.86 -4.59 4.54
C LEU A 20 -5.59 -5.60 3.41
N MET A 21 -4.31 -5.92 3.13
CA MET A 21 -3.93 -6.96 2.17
C MET A 21 -4.31 -8.37 2.62
N SER A 22 -4.58 -8.59 3.89
CA SER A 22 -5.06 -9.90 4.36
C SER A 22 -6.44 -10.25 3.80
N ILE A 23 -7.29 -9.27 3.50
CA ILE A 23 -8.62 -9.51 2.94
C ILE A 23 -8.53 -10.17 1.56
N PRO A 24 -7.83 -9.57 0.56
CA PRO A 24 -7.65 -10.23 -0.73
C PRO A 24 -6.84 -11.54 -0.65
N LEU A 25 -5.95 -11.69 0.35
CA LEU A 25 -5.28 -12.97 0.61
C LEU A 25 -6.28 -14.08 0.96
N PHE A 26 -7.24 -13.82 1.85
CA PHE A 26 -8.30 -14.78 2.17
C PHE A 26 -9.18 -15.10 0.95
N MET A 27 -9.46 -14.10 0.11
CA MET A 27 -10.15 -14.32 -1.16
C MET A 27 -9.34 -15.21 -2.10
N ALA A 28 -8.02 -14.97 -2.25
CA ALA A 28 -7.14 -15.79 -3.08
C ALA A 28 -7.13 -17.27 -2.62
N ILE A 29 -7.11 -17.51 -1.32
CA ILE A 29 -7.22 -18.87 -0.75
C ILE A 29 -8.58 -19.49 -1.09
N GLY A 30 -9.67 -18.74 -0.96
CA GLY A 30 -11.02 -19.22 -1.27
C GLY A 30 -11.23 -19.57 -2.76
N TYR A 31 -10.55 -18.88 -3.68
CA TYR A 31 -10.62 -19.13 -5.12
C TYR A 31 -9.52 -20.08 -5.64
N GLY A 32 -8.56 -20.48 -4.79
CA GLY A 32 -7.45 -21.36 -5.20
C GLY A 32 -6.44 -20.70 -6.16
N GLU A 33 -6.21 -19.40 -5.98
CA GLU A 33 -5.31 -18.60 -6.81
C GLU A 33 -3.88 -18.65 -6.25
N ASP A 34 -3.14 -19.74 -6.45
CA ASP A 34 -1.83 -20.00 -5.82
C ASP A 34 -0.80 -18.89 -6.06
N THR A 35 -0.74 -18.34 -7.26
CA THR A 35 0.19 -17.26 -7.61
C THR A 35 -0.08 -15.96 -6.82
N THR A 36 -1.35 -15.63 -6.61
CA THR A 36 -1.75 -14.43 -5.87
C THR A 36 -1.63 -14.64 -4.36
N ILE A 37 -1.84 -15.86 -3.84
CA ILE A 37 -1.58 -16.20 -2.44
C ILE A 37 -0.11 -15.90 -2.09
N LEU A 38 0.82 -16.37 -2.92
CA LEU A 38 2.24 -16.12 -2.73
C LEU A 38 2.56 -14.63 -2.84
N ALA A 39 1.96 -13.93 -3.79
CA ALA A 39 2.18 -12.50 -4.01
C ALA A 39 1.72 -11.64 -2.82
N PHE A 40 0.52 -11.89 -2.30
CA PHE A 40 0.02 -11.22 -1.10
C PHE A 40 0.81 -11.61 0.16
N GLY A 41 1.21 -12.88 0.28
CA GLY A 41 2.06 -13.36 1.38
C GLY A 41 3.38 -12.61 1.45
N ILE A 42 4.07 -12.44 0.32
CA ILE A 42 5.31 -11.66 0.23
C ILE A 42 5.06 -10.19 0.58
N ALA A 43 4.02 -9.59 0.02
CA ALA A 43 3.69 -8.18 0.28
C ALA A 43 3.40 -7.92 1.77
N ILE A 44 2.61 -8.78 2.41
CA ILE A 44 2.32 -8.71 3.84
C ILE A 44 3.61 -8.91 4.66
N GLY A 45 4.47 -9.87 4.27
CA GLY A 45 5.76 -10.07 4.90
C GLY A 45 6.65 -8.83 4.87
N VAL A 46 6.72 -8.14 3.73
CA VAL A 46 7.43 -6.86 3.59
C VAL A 46 6.81 -5.79 4.50
N CYS A 47 5.48 -5.68 4.55
CA CYS A 47 4.78 -4.76 5.43
C CYS A 47 5.10 -4.99 6.91
N LEU A 48 5.11 -6.25 7.35
CA LEU A 48 5.43 -6.61 8.73
C LEU A 48 6.89 -6.32 9.08
N LEU A 49 7.83 -6.58 8.17
CA LEU A 49 9.25 -6.22 8.36
C LEU A 49 9.41 -4.71 8.51
N MET A 50 8.78 -3.91 7.65
CA MET A 50 8.80 -2.46 7.75
C MET A 50 8.15 -1.96 9.04
N GLY A 51 7.05 -2.58 9.46
CA GLY A 51 6.39 -2.32 10.73
C GLY A 51 7.32 -2.58 11.94
N MET A 52 8.01 -3.72 11.97
CA MET A 52 8.99 -4.05 13.01
C MET A 52 10.12 -3.02 13.08
N ILE A 53 10.68 -2.64 11.92
CA ILE A 53 11.72 -1.60 11.86
C ILE A 53 11.18 -0.28 12.43
N GLY A 54 9.95 0.11 12.08
CA GLY A 54 9.29 1.30 12.62
C GLY A 54 9.19 1.29 14.14
N ILE A 55 8.79 0.14 14.73
CA ILE A 55 8.67 -0.03 16.18
C ILE A 55 10.04 0.06 16.88
N ILE A 56 11.08 -0.57 16.31
CA ILE A 56 12.44 -0.57 16.86
C ILE A 56 13.03 0.86 16.86
N VAL A 57 12.75 1.64 15.80
CA VAL A 57 13.28 3.01 15.63
C VAL A 57 12.42 4.06 16.34
N ARG A 58 11.38 3.65 17.06
CA ARG A 58 10.41 4.54 17.72
C ARG A 58 11.08 5.71 18.43
N PRO A 59 10.72 6.97 18.10
CA PRO A 59 11.30 8.13 18.76
C PRO A 59 10.74 8.31 20.17
N PRO A 60 11.52 8.84 21.14
CA PRO A 60 11.02 9.19 22.47
C PRO A 60 9.92 10.25 22.36
N LYS A 61 8.92 10.19 23.27
CA LYS A 61 7.72 11.04 23.27
C LYS A 61 8.03 12.54 23.15
N ALA A 62 9.13 13.01 23.75
CA ALA A 62 9.56 14.42 23.72
C ALA A 62 10.01 14.94 22.34
N LYS A 63 10.22 14.08 21.35
CA LYS A 63 10.66 14.45 19.97
C LYS A 63 9.57 14.24 18.92
N ARG A 64 8.32 14.12 19.33
CA ARG A 64 7.16 13.94 18.44
C ARG A 64 6.58 15.26 17.90
N ASP A 65 7.05 16.40 18.37
CA ASP A 65 6.62 17.69 17.85
C ASP A 65 7.04 17.87 16.39
N MET A 66 6.05 17.92 15.52
CA MET A 66 6.22 18.11 14.09
C MET A 66 6.09 19.59 13.73
N ARG A 67 7.13 20.14 13.17
CA ARG A 67 7.05 21.45 12.51
C ARG A 67 6.18 21.30 11.25
N SER A 68 5.28 22.22 10.98
CA SER A 68 4.32 22.18 9.87
C SER A 68 4.96 21.81 8.51
N THR A 69 6.13 22.37 8.19
CA THR A 69 6.87 22.05 6.96
C THR A 69 7.30 20.58 6.86
N SER A 70 7.61 19.94 8.01
CA SER A 70 7.96 18.52 8.03
C SER A 70 6.74 17.62 7.81
N GLY A 71 5.55 18.07 8.15
CA GLY A 71 4.28 17.36 7.93
C GLY A 71 3.96 17.18 6.45
N PHE A 72 4.11 18.23 5.65
CA PHE A 72 3.88 18.13 4.20
C PHE A 72 4.85 17.17 3.50
N ALA A 73 6.13 17.21 3.86
CA ALA A 73 7.12 16.28 3.32
C ALA A 73 6.82 14.83 3.72
N MET A 74 6.36 14.60 4.95
CA MET A 74 5.96 13.28 5.41
C MET A 74 4.72 12.77 4.67
N CYS A 75 3.75 13.63 4.39
CA CYS A 75 2.57 13.28 3.62
C CYS A 75 2.93 12.84 2.19
N ALA A 76 3.81 13.59 1.50
CA ALA A 76 4.28 13.22 0.16
C ALA A 76 5.02 11.87 0.16
N LEU A 77 5.91 11.65 1.13
CA LEU A 77 6.64 10.38 1.26
C LEU A 77 5.71 9.22 1.60
N PHE A 78 4.66 9.46 2.37
CA PHE A 78 3.61 8.50 2.66
C PHE A 78 2.91 8.01 1.38
N TRP A 79 2.49 8.90 0.51
CA TRP A 79 1.84 8.54 -0.75
C TRP A 79 2.74 7.70 -1.66
N ILE A 80 4.01 8.10 -1.78
CA ILE A 80 5.00 7.34 -2.56
C ILE A 80 5.20 5.94 -1.95
N PHE A 81 5.36 5.86 -0.64
CA PHE A 81 5.61 4.61 0.06
C PHE A 81 4.43 3.63 -0.07
N ILE A 82 3.21 4.11 0.16
CA ILE A 82 1.98 3.29 0.03
C ILE A 82 1.85 2.70 -1.38
N ALA A 83 2.09 3.52 -2.40
CA ALA A 83 2.02 3.09 -3.79
C ALA A 83 3.07 2.01 -4.11
N LEU A 84 4.32 2.21 -3.64
CA LEU A 84 5.40 1.24 -3.83
C LEU A 84 5.07 -0.12 -3.21
N VAL A 85 4.63 -0.14 -1.96
CA VAL A 85 4.31 -1.39 -1.26
C VAL A 85 3.08 -2.08 -1.88
N SER A 86 2.06 -1.31 -2.24
CA SER A 86 0.81 -1.81 -2.81
C SER A 86 0.95 -2.35 -4.24
N ALA A 87 2.03 -1.99 -4.95
CA ALA A 87 2.35 -2.52 -6.28
C ALA A 87 2.94 -3.94 -6.23
N ILE A 88 3.48 -4.38 -5.08
CA ILE A 88 4.15 -5.68 -4.94
C ILE A 88 3.25 -6.85 -5.37
N PRO A 89 1.98 -6.98 -4.93
CA PRO A 89 1.13 -8.09 -5.33
C PRO A 89 0.93 -8.19 -6.84
N PHE A 90 0.78 -7.08 -7.54
CA PHE A 90 0.60 -7.06 -8.99
C PHE A 90 1.85 -7.55 -9.73
N ARG A 91 3.04 -7.16 -9.26
CA ARG A 91 4.31 -7.57 -9.86
C ARG A 91 4.65 -9.02 -9.58
N VAL A 92 4.51 -9.45 -8.30
CA VAL A 92 4.91 -10.80 -7.88
C VAL A 92 3.96 -11.86 -8.42
N SER A 93 2.68 -11.56 -8.57
CA SER A 93 1.72 -12.46 -9.22
C SER A 93 1.99 -12.70 -10.70
N GLY A 94 2.81 -11.86 -11.35
CA GLY A 94 3.17 -11.98 -12.76
C GLY A 94 2.15 -11.41 -13.74
N TYR A 95 0.99 -10.95 -13.29
CA TYR A 95 -0.04 -10.37 -14.17
C TYR A 95 0.34 -9.00 -14.71
N ILE A 96 1.14 -8.25 -13.97
CA ILE A 96 1.76 -7.00 -14.44
C ILE A 96 3.28 -7.18 -14.34
N PRO A 97 3.95 -7.62 -15.41
CA PRO A 97 5.37 -8.01 -15.36
C PRO A 97 6.32 -6.82 -15.15
N ASN A 98 5.89 -5.60 -15.46
CA ASN A 98 6.68 -4.41 -15.25
C ASN A 98 6.27 -3.73 -13.93
N TYR A 99 7.23 -3.49 -13.03
CA TYR A 99 6.95 -2.85 -11.74
C TYR A 99 6.46 -1.40 -11.87
N ILE A 100 6.90 -0.69 -12.91
CA ILE A 100 6.46 0.70 -13.18
C ILE A 100 4.97 0.70 -13.54
N ASP A 101 4.52 -0.29 -14.31
CA ASP A 101 3.13 -0.43 -14.70
C ASP A 101 2.25 -0.81 -13.49
N ALA A 102 2.75 -1.70 -12.62
CA ALA A 102 2.10 -2.03 -11.35
C ALA A 102 2.01 -0.82 -10.42
N LEU A 103 3.06 0.01 -10.40
CA LEU A 103 3.08 1.26 -9.64
C LEU A 103 2.07 2.27 -10.20
N PHE A 104 1.99 2.42 -11.53
CA PHE A 104 0.99 3.25 -12.18
C PHE A 104 -0.42 2.84 -11.79
N GLU A 105 -0.73 1.54 -11.82
CA GLU A 105 -2.05 0.99 -11.46
C GLU A 105 -2.41 1.32 -10.00
N THR A 106 -1.45 1.19 -9.07
CA THR A 106 -1.69 1.51 -7.66
C THR A 106 -1.82 3.01 -7.39
N ILE A 107 -1.00 3.84 -8.03
CA ILE A 107 -1.13 5.30 -7.94
C ILE A 107 -2.48 5.74 -8.48
N SER A 108 -2.88 5.23 -9.65
CA SER A 108 -4.18 5.50 -10.26
C SER A 108 -5.35 5.10 -9.34
N GLY A 109 -5.20 3.99 -8.62
CA GLY A 109 -6.17 3.57 -7.59
C GLY A 109 -6.24 4.58 -6.44
N TYR A 110 -5.13 4.84 -5.77
CA TYR A 110 -5.09 5.73 -4.61
C TYR A 110 -5.44 7.20 -4.91
N THR A 111 -5.12 7.69 -6.11
CA THR A 111 -5.54 9.03 -6.56
C THR A 111 -6.96 9.07 -7.08
N THR A 112 -7.70 7.95 -7.02
CA THR A 112 -9.07 7.82 -7.54
C THR A 112 -9.24 8.19 -9.03
N THR A 113 -8.16 8.20 -9.78
CA THR A 113 -8.15 8.51 -11.22
C THR A 113 -8.85 7.41 -12.02
N GLY A 114 -8.71 6.14 -11.61
CA GLY A 114 -9.35 5.00 -12.25
C GLY A 114 -8.77 4.63 -13.62
N SER A 115 -7.71 5.30 -14.06
CA SER A 115 -7.01 4.96 -15.31
C SER A 115 -6.25 3.65 -15.15
N SER A 116 -6.31 2.78 -16.14
CA SER A 116 -5.65 1.47 -16.15
C SER A 116 -4.72 1.34 -17.34
N ILE A 117 -3.57 0.71 -17.12
CA ILE A 117 -2.65 0.30 -18.18
C ILE A 117 -3.08 -1.04 -18.80
N LEU A 118 -3.97 -1.76 -18.13
CA LEU A 118 -4.45 -3.05 -18.58
C LEU A 118 -5.52 -2.87 -19.67
N THR A 119 -5.32 -3.53 -20.80
CA THR A 119 -6.30 -3.57 -21.89
C THR A 119 -7.53 -4.39 -21.52
N ASN A 120 -7.37 -5.40 -20.67
CA ASN A 120 -8.44 -6.23 -20.14
C ASN A 120 -8.26 -6.42 -18.62
N VAL A 121 -8.96 -5.60 -17.86
CA VAL A 121 -8.91 -5.62 -16.38
C VAL A 121 -9.56 -6.89 -15.83
N GLU A 122 -10.58 -7.43 -16.52
CA GLU A 122 -11.31 -8.63 -16.08
C GLU A 122 -10.48 -9.91 -16.19
N ALA A 123 -9.36 -9.88 -16.92
CA ALA A 123 -8.42 -11.00 -16.99
C ALA A 123 -7.60 -11.19 -15.71
N LEU A 124 -7.61 -10.23 -14.80
CA LEU A 124 -6.96 -10.36 -13.49
C LEU A 124 -7.71 -11.36 -12.59
N PRO A 125 -6.97 -12.09 -11.71
CA PRO A 125 -7.58 -12.85 -10.63
C PRO A 125 -8.50 -12.01 -9.76
N LYS A 126 -9.54 -12.62 -9.21
CA LYS A 126 -10.54 -11.92 -8.39
C LYS A 126 -9.96 -11.24 -7.16
N SER A 127 -8.93 -11.84 -6.56
CA SER A 127 -8.21 -11.26 -5.43
C SER A 127 -7.46 -9.98 -5.81
N LEU A 128 -6.81 -9.93 -6.99
CA LEU A 128 -6.15 -8.72 -7.49
C LEU A 128 -7.15 -7.64 -7.91
N LEU A 129 -8.28 -8.03 -8.53
CA LEU A 129 -9.37 -7.09 -8.84
C LEU A 129 -9.93 -6.46 -7.57
N PHE A 130 -10.12 -7.26 -6.54
CA PHE A 130 -10.58 -6.76 -5.23
C PHE A 130 -9.55 -5.81 -4.62
N TRP A 131 -8.25 -6.16 -4.67
CA TRP A 131 -7.19 -5.30 -4.16
C TRP A 131 -7.15 -3.95 -4.89
N ARG A 132 -7.27 -3.97 -6.23
CA ARG A 132 -7.36 -2.77 -7.05
C ARG A 132 -8.54 -1.88 -6.65
N SER A 133 -9.71 -2.47 -6.45
CA SER A 133 -10.92 -1.76 -6.01
C SER A 133 -10.76 -1.20 -4.59
N LEU A 134 -10.09 -1.95 -3.71
CA LEU A 134 -9.84 -1.53 -2.34
C LEU A 134 -8.87 -0.34 -2.27
N THR A 135 -7.82 -0.29 -3.10
CA THR A 135 -6.92 0.87 -3.18
C THR A 135 -7.68 2.12 -3.60
N GLN A 136 -8.60 2.01 -4.56
CA GLN A 136 -9.46 3.11 -4.99
C GLN A 136 -10.43 3.57 -3.90
N PHE A 137 -11.01 2.63 -3.15
CA PHE A 137 -11.87 2.94 -2.01
C PHE A 137 -11.12 3.66 -0.89
N ILE A 138 -9.91 3.20 -0.55
CA ILE A 138 -9.05 3.85 0.44
C ILE A 138 -8.69 5.28 -0.02
N GLY A 139 -8.35 5.47 -1.28
CA GLY A 139 -8.09 6.79 -1.85
C GLY A 139 -9.29 7.72 -1.70
N CYS A 140 -10.48 7.24 -2.03
CA CYS A 140 -11.72 7.99 -1.88
C CYS A 140 -11.99 8.41 -0.42
N LEU A 141 -11.78 7.51 0.55
CA LEU A 141 -11.94 7.82 1.97
C LEU A 141 -10.97 8.89 2.46
N LEU A 142 -9.71 8.83 2.03
CA LEU A 142 -8.69 9.81 2.41
C LEU A 142 -9.03 11.20 1.90
N TYR A 143 -9.50 11.32 0.66
CA TYR A 143 -9.93 12.61 0.10
C TYR A 143 -11.19 13.17 0.76
N THR A 144 -12.13 12.31 1.17
CA THR A 144 -13.37 12.74 1.82
C THR A 144 -13.11 13.20 3.26
N SER A 145 -12.15 12.58 3.95
CA SER A 145 -11.75 12.96 5.32
C SER A 145 -11.12 14.35 5.40
N ASP A 146 -10.42 14.80 4.36
CA ASP A 146 -9.82 16.13 4.30
C ASP A 146 -10.83 17.25 3.95
N ALA A 147 -12.01 16.89 3.46
CA ALA A 147 -13.04 17.82 3.03
C ALA A 147 -14.11 18.12 4.13
N ALA A 148 -14.05 17.41 5.27
CA ALA A 148 -14.97 17.56 6.40
C ALA A 148 -14.35 18.33 7.56
#